data_f7f49cad74db7afdf05c12bd3464f248
#
_entry.id   f7f49cad74db7afdf05c12bd3464f248
#
_cell.length_a   1.000
_cell.length_b   1.000
_cell.length_c   1.000
_cell.angle_alpha   90.00
_cell.angle_beta   90.00
_cell.angle_gamma   90.00
#
_symmetry.space_group_name_H-M   'P 1'
#
loop_
_entity.id
_entity.type
_entity.pdbx_description
1 polymer ?
#
loop_
_entity_poly.entity_id
_entity_poly.type
_entity_poly.pdbx_seq_one_letter_code
_entity_poly.pdbx_strand_id
1 'polypeptide(L)'
;MLKRFTSFLLAFLMVFALVACTGGSEDTEAIGSENDTSAAEEITEAVAVPFDITAEMIAEYTIRRPESVKGESIEVTLLATKALRNKITEVFGVELPLQDDWHKASEELPATAKEILVGKTNRVETQNALSVIRAKDFAIVFENDRVVITAGTDNGVMDAVNYFIENYIDVEGKKITLTEHLFDVVEYEYPIGNISINGVSIKDYKIVYPKDADLITYYTAVVISDYMYDNAGVKLEVIDDSKAETQYELLVGDTNRAASNIGIELPSDRYSLSISGDKVVLQGDYRMVGAAAGVLINDYFRTGAKDVDVTNLPTAPAAAEYTFKEATSGIMMIGDGMSRVHFEATIDTGVIKEFVADTLPYQAYCTTASYSVLHSGKAYTDSAASATALSSGYKTVNSYLGVDAKKKEKQNIRELAHETGAKTAVVTTDKITGATPGGYLCHYPDRDATAQLQSQIDNLIKEGKVDYTYGAGANNKVSLVPYTQEALSIIAADNHPFFIMIEEAYIDKNSHNNDLTKTTASVKNYDQVIAYCIAYTMVRGDVLLVITADHDCGNLSKKANGDYVYNSDNHTNKDVPVFALGDGAAELINKDVIDNTDIPKAFAKIFGVDNFGA
;
A
#
# COMPACT_ATOMS: atom_id res chain seq x y z
N MET A 1 2.17 -19.17 -8.82
CA MET A 1 2.19 -20.05 -10.05
C MET A 1 1.41 -19.35 -11.14
N LEU A 2 2.08 -18.94 -12.22
CA LEU A 2 1.42 -18.31 -13.36
C LEU A 2 0.68 -19.38 -14.18
N LYS A 3 -0.63 -19.18 -14.42
CA LYS A 3 -1.43 -20.04 -15.29
C LYS A 3 -1.64 -19.34 -16.64
N ARG A 4 -1.38 -20.05 -17.73
CA ARG A 4 -1.72 -19.62 -19.08
C ARG A 4 -3.22 -19.74 -19.32
N PHE A 5 -3.88 -18.65 -19.67
CA PHE A 5 -5.19 -18.64 -20.32
C PHE A 5 -5.10 -17.84 -21.62
N THR A 6 -5.23 -18.50 -22.72
CA THR A 6 -5.44 -17.88 -24.03
C THR A 6 -6.92 -17.50 -24.13
N SER A 7 -7.26 -16.25 -23.81
CA SER A 7 -8.62 -15.73 -23.98
C SER A 7 -8.72 -15.00 -25.32
N PHE A 8 -8.99 -15.75 -26.39
CA PHE A 8 -9.01 -15.23 -27.77
C PHE A 8 -10.37 -14.62 -28.20
N LEU A 9 -11.38 -14.45 -27.34
CA LEU A 9 -12.73 -14.22 -27.88
C LEU A 9 -13.58 -13.09 -27.27
N LEU A 10 -13.11 -12.18 -26.43
CA LEU A 10 -14.01 -11.14 -25.88
C LEU A 10 -13.69 -9.69 -26.27
N ALA A 11 -12.53 -9.39 -26.83
CA ALA A 11 -12.14 -8.01 -27.15
C ALA A 11 -12.66 -7.49 -28.50
N PHE A 12 -13.18 -8.35 -29.38
CA PHE A 12 -13.58 -7.95 -30.76
C PHE A 12 -15.02 -7.45 -30.91
N LEU A 13 -15.86 -7.54 -29.89
CA LEU A 13 -17.29 -7.18 -29.97
C LEU A 13 -17.63 -5.77 -29.47
N MET A 14 -16.71 -5.03 -28.84
CA MET A 14 -16.99 -3.69 -28.30
C MET A 14 -16.59 -2.51 -29.21
N VAL A 15 -15.85 -2.74 -30.30
CA VAL A 15 -15.38 -1.62 -31.18
C VAL A 15 -16.34 -1.31 -32.32
N PHE A 16 -17.37 -2.13 -32.62
CA PHE A 16 -18.28 -1.89 -33.77
C PHE A 16 -19.64 -1.28 -33.43
N ALA A 17 -19.91 -0.89 -32.15
CA ALA A 17 -21.22 -0.35 -31.75
C ALA A 17 -21.34 1.19 -31.78
N LEU A 18 -20.34 1.94 -32.27
CA LEU A 18 -20.33 3.42 -32.20
C LEU A 18 -20.38 4.18 -33.53
N VAL A 19 -20.74 3.53 -34.63
CA VAL A 19 -20.99 4.22 -35.91
C VAL A 19 -22.26 3.68 -36.53
N ALA A 20 -23.43 4.01 -36.01
CA ALA A 20 -24.68 4.08 -36.77
C ALA A 20 -25.84 4.65 -35.92
N CYS A 21 -25.91 5.96 -35.80
CA CYS A 21 -27.17 6.66 -35.52
C CYS A 21 -27.13 8.07 -36.07
N THR A 22 -27.45 8.21 -37.35
CA THR A 22 -28.10 9.42 -37.87
C THR A 22 -29.05 9.03 -38.98
N GLY A 23 -30.34 9.29 -38.76
CA GLY A 23 -31.27 9.66 -39.83
C GLY A 23 -32.42 8.71 -40.17
N GLY A 24 -33.65 9.08 -39.79
CA GLY A 24 -34.81 9.06 -40.70
C GLY A 24 -35.91 8.02 -40.44
N SER A 25 -36.93 8.43 -39.76
CA SER A 25 -38.41 8.30 -39.93
C SER A 25 -39.06 7.13 -40.67
N GLU A 26 -40.07 6.56 -39.98
CA GLU A 26 -41.42 6.11 -40.45
C GLU A 26 -41.52 4.92 -41.43
N ASP A 27 -42.11 3.83 -41.07
CA ASP A 27 -43.52 3.45 -41.16
C ASP A 27 -43.76 1.98 -40.74
N THR A 28 -44.94 1.77 -40.18
CA THR A 28 -45.57 0.53 -39.74
C THR A 28 -45.81 -0.46 -40.90
N GLU A 29 -45.65 -1.77 -40.60
CA GLU A 29 -46.71 -2.80 -40.85
C GLU A 29 -46.29 -4.17 -40.26
N ALA A 30 -47.23 -4.78 -39.59
CA ALA A 30 -47.18 -6.16 -39.08
C ALA A 30 -47.40 -7.17 -40.19
N ILE A 31 -46.79 -8.38 -40.06
CA ILE A 31 -47.41 -9.68 -40.38
C ILE A 31 -46.40 -10.84 -40.23
N GLY A 32 -46.78 -11.91 -39.52
CA GLY A 32 -46.49 -13.29 -39.93
C GLY A 32 -45.36 -14.01 -39.19
N SER A 33 -45.76 -14.88 -38.31
CA SER A 33 -45.00 -16.02 -37.81
C SER A 33 -44.52 -16.95 -38.90
N GLU A 34 -43.23 -17.33 -38.90
CA GLU A 34 -42.83 -18.67 -39.33
C GLU A 34 -41.56 -19.10 -38.58
N ASN A 35 -41.63 -20.30 -38.04
CA ASN A 35 -40.49 -21.04 -37.50
C ASN A 35 -39.45 -21.28 -38.60
N ASP A 36 -38.23 -20.91 -38.34
CA ASP A 36 -37.12 -21.58 -39.04
C ASP A 36 -35.97 -21.90 -38.09
N THR A 37 -35.82 -23.19 -37.89
CA THR A 37 -34.68 -23.82 -37.26
C THR A 37 -33.56 -23.82 -38.28
N SER A 38 -32.48 -23.04 -38.04
CA SER A 38 -31.25 -23.35 -38.73
C SER A 38 -30.02 -22.76 -38.13
N ALA A 39 -29.08 -23.64 -37.95
CA ALA A 39 -27.64 -23.45 -37.99
C ALA A 39 -27.05 -22.53 -36.91
N ALA A 40 -26.61 -23.19 -35.86
CA ALA A 40 -25.41 -22.75 -35.15
C ALA A 40 -24.28 -22.63 -36.20
N GLU A 41 -23.89 -21.41 -36.54
CA GLU A 41 -22.64 -21.19 -37.23
C GLU A 41 -21.53 -21.67 -36.29
N GLU A 42 -20.82 -22.75 -36.67
CA GLU A 42 -19.54 -23.11 -36.11
C GLU A 42 -18.63 -21.89 -36.27
N ILE A 43 -18.35 -21.20 -35.16
CA ILE A 43 -17.27 -20.22 -35.10
C ILE A 43 -15.98 -21.03 -35.28
N THR A 44 -15.48 -21.10 -36.50
CA THR A 44 -14.16 -21.62 -36.79
C THR A 44 -13.16 -20.75 -36.04
N GLU A 45 -12.45 -21.31 -35.05
CA GLU A 45 -11.29 -20.66 -34.45
C GLU A 45 -10.37 -20.20 -35.57
N ALA A 46 -10.12 -18.90 -35.63
CA ALA A 46 -9.16 -18.34 -36.57
C ALA A 46 -7.80 -18.98 -36.28
N VAL A 47 -7.26 -19.72 -37.23
CA VAL A 47 -5.95 -20.36 -37.09
C VAL A 47 -4.93 -19.25 -36.92
N ALA A 48 -4.25 -19.22 -35.77
CA ALA A 48 -3.21 -18.25 -35.47
C ALA A 48 -2.10 -18.37 -36.54
N VAL A 49 -1.87 -17.30 -37.28
CA VAL A 49 -0.86 -17.26 -38.35
C VAL A 49 0.49 -16.92 -37.71
N PRO A 50 1.48 -17.83 -37.74
CA PRO A 50 2.81 -17.54 -37.21
C PRO A 50 3.46 -16.36 -37.95
N PHE A 51 4.11 -15.49 -37.20
CA PHE A 51 4.90 -14.36 -37.69
C PHE A 51 6.27 -14.35 -37.02
N ASP A 52 7.33 -14.52 -37.82
CA ASP A 52 8.70 -14.53 -37.33
C ASP A 52 9.41 -13.22 -37.66
N ILE A 53 9.91 -12.52 -36.63
CA ILE A 53 10.84 -11.41 -36.82
C ILE A 53 12.25 -12.02 -36.91
N THR A 54 12.81 -12.07 -38.10
CA THR A 54 14.15 -12.64 -38.36
C THR A 54 15.27 -11.68 -37.96
N ALA A 55 16.52 -12.16 -37.99
CA ALA A 55 17.71 -11.35 -37.72
C ALA A 55 17.87 -10.15 -38.71
N GLU A 56 17.38 -10.28 -39.93
CA GLU A 56 17.38 -9.20 -40.90
C GLU A 56 16.29 -8.16 -40.58
N MET A 57 15.10 -8.62 -40.23
CA MET A 57 13.95 -7.75 -39.91
C MET A 57 14.15 -6.98 -38.59
N ILE A 58 14.74 -7.62 -37.57
CA ILE A 58 14.92 -6.99 -36.26
C ILE A 58 15.77 -5.71 -36.33
N ALA A 59 16.72 -5.64 -37.28
CA ALA A 59 17.59 -4.46 -37.45
C ALA A 59 16.81 -3.18 -37.84
N GLU A 60 15.56 -3.33 -38.30
CA GLU A 60 14.69 -2.19 -38.64
C GLU A 60 13.87 -1.68 -37.47
N TYR A 61 13.87 -2.40 -36.34
CA TYR A 61 13.09 -2.05 -35.15
C TYR A 61 13.78 -1.02 -34.28
N THR A 62 12.98 -0.20 -33.62
CA THR A 62 13.42 0.73 -32.56
C THR A 62 12.75 0.35 -31.26
N ILE A 63 13.51 0.25 -30.17
CA ILE A 63 12.93 0.07 -28.84
C ILE A 63 12.48 1.43 -28.31
N ARG A 64 11.21 1.53 -27.89
CA ARG A 64 10.66 2.72 -27.25
C ARG A 64 10.20 2.44 -25.83
N ARG A 65 10.40 3.41 -24.96
CA ARG A 65 9.95 3.44 -23.58
C ARG A 65 9.17 4.73 -23.32
N PRO A 66 8.38 4.83 -22.22
CA PRO A 66 7.75 6.08 -21.81
C PRO A 66 8.76 7.22 -21.67
N GLU A 67 8.34 8.44 -22.03
CA GLU A 67 9.08 9.67 -21.73
C GLU A 67 9.22 9.83 -20.22
N SER A 68 10.39 10.33 -19.76
CA SER A 68 10.62 10.66 -18.36
C SER A 68 9.82 11.89 -17.98
N VAL A 69 8.80 11.73 -17.14
CA VAL A 69 8.13 12.87 -16.50
C VAL A 69 8.97 13.32 -15.30
N LYS A 70 9.21 14.64 -15.20
CA LYS A 70 10.05 15.20 -14.13
C LYS A 70 9.42 14.89 -12.76
N GLY A 71 10.11 14.08 -11.95
CA GLY A 71 9.69 13.68 -10.61
C GLY A 71 9.15 12.25 -10.49
N GLU A 72 9.02 11.51 -11.60
CA GLU A 72 8.67 10.08 -11.59
C GLU A 72 9.90 9.20 -11.76
N SER A 73 9.93 8.07 -11.06
CA SER A 73 10.99 7.06 -11.23
C SER A 73 10.63 6.12 -12.37
N ILE A 74 11.30 6.26 -13.50
CA ILE A 74 11.23 5.29 -14.62
C ILE A 74 12.42 4.34 -14.61
N GLU A 75 13.15 4.28 -13.50
CA GLU A 75 14.41 3.54 -13.43
C GLU A 75 14.20 2.05 -13.74
N VAL A 76 13.15 1.45 -13.19
CA VAL A 76 12.80 0.03 -13.42
C VAL A 76 12.47 -0.22 -14.89
N THR A 77 11.63 0.61 -15.51
CA THR A 77 11.30 0.48 -16.94
C THR A 77 12.55 0.66 -17.82
N LEU A 78 13.44 1.58 -17.47
CA LEU A 78 14.72 1.76 -18.18
C LEU A 78 15.62 0.53 -18.04
N LEU A 79 15.71 -0.07 -16.84
CA LEU A 79 16.47 -1.29 -16.60
C LEU A 79 15.89 -2.47 -17.40
N ALA A 80 14.57 -2.65 -17.41
CA ALA A 80 13.88 -3.66 -18.20
C ALA A 80 14.14 -3.50 -19.71
N THR A 81 14.05 -2.25 -20.20
CA THR A 81 14.32 -1.92 -21.60
C THR A 81 15.77 -2.22 -21.99
N LYS A 82 16.73 -1.92 -21.13
CA LYS A 82 18.15 -2.26 -21.34
C LYS A 82 18.39 -3.76 -21.33
N ALA A 83 17.73 -4.51 -20.43
CA ALA A 83 17.82 -5.97 -20.37
C ALA A 83 17.35 -6.61 -21.68
N LEU A 84 16.21 -6.18 -22.22
CA LEU A 84 15.70 -6.63 -23.51
C LEU A 84 16.68 -6.29 -24.65
N ARG A 85 17.16 -5.06 -24.74
CA ARG A 85 18.13 -4.64 -25.78
C ARG A 85 19.40 -5.49 -25.74
N ASN A 86 19.94 -5.73 -24.53
CA ASN A 86 21.13 -6.55 -24.37
C ASN A 86 20.91 -7.99 -24.84
N LYS A 87 19.73 -8.57 -24.53
CA LYS A 87 19.38 -9.91 -25.00
C LYS A 87 19.23 -9.98 -26.52
N ILE A 88 18.59 -8.98 -27.13
CA ILE A 88 18.51 -8.87 -28.58
C ILE A 88 19.91 -8.75 -29.20
N THR A 89 20.78 -7.92 -28.62
CA THR A 89 22.16 -7.80 -29.11
C THR A 89 22.92 -9.10 -29.00
N GLU A 90 22.78 -9.83 -27.89
CA GLU A 90 23.40 -11.16 -27.69
C GLU A 90 22.96 -12.16 -28.74
N VAL A 91 21.66 -12.25 -29.03
CA VAL A 91 21.10 -13.29 -29.90
C VAL A 91 21.27 -12.94 -31.38
N PHE A 92 21.00 -11.70 -31.76
CA PHE A 92 20.92 -11.27 -33.17
C PHE A 92 22.19 -10.55 -33.66
N GLY A 93 23.08 -10.13 -32.74
CA GLY A 93 24.27 -9.37 -33.09
C GLY A 93 24.01 -7.92 -33.51
N VAL A 94 22.82 -7.38 -33.21
CA VAL A 94 22.39 -6.02 -33.57
C VAL A 94 22.00 -5.26 -32.33
N GLU A 95 22.58 -4.08 -32.12
CA GLU A 95 22.17 -3.17 -31.04
C GLU A 95 21.08 -2.22 -31.58
N LEU A 96 19.85 -2.38 -31.07
CA LEU A 96 18.71 -1.57 -31.49
C LEU A 96 18.77 -0.16 -30.91
N PRO A 97 18.32 0.87 -31.67
CA PRO A 97 18.10 2.21 -31.12
C PRO A 97 17.14 2.15 -29.93
N LEU A 98 17.47 2.88 -28.86
CA LEU A 98 16.62 3.02 -27.68
C LEU A 98 16.21 4.49 -27.60
N GLN A 99 14.91 4.76 -27.66
CA GLN A 99 14.30 6.09 -27.67
C GLN A 99 13.13 6.15 -26.67
N ASP A 100 12.77 7.37 -26.25
CA ASP A 100 11.48 7.58 -25.60
C ASP A 100 10.33 7.64 -26.63
N ASP A 101 9.11 7.69 -26.13
CA ASP A 101 7.90 7.73 -26.94
C ASP A 101 7.40 9.16 -27.22
N TRP A 102 8.18 10.19 -26.84
CA TRP A 102 7.83 11.59 -27.05
C TRP A 102 7.61 11.91 -28.54
N HIS A 103 6.56 12.66 -28.81
CA HIS A 103 6.27 13.24 -30.11
C HIS A 103 5.52 14.57 -29.93
N LYS A 104 5.53 15.40 -30.96
CA LYS A 104 4.78 16.66 -30.92
C LYS A 104 3.27 16.36 -31.00
N ALA A 105 2.46 17.10 -30.24
CA ALA A 105 1.00 16.92 -30.23
C ALA A 105 0.33 17.13 -31.61
N SER A 106 1.02 17.83 -32.54
CA SER A 106 0.57 18.05 -33.94
C SER A 106 1.10 17.02 -34.94
N GLU A 107 1.89 16.03 -34.46
CA GLU A 107 2.48 14.99 -35.29
C GLU A 107 1.55 13.78 -35.32
N GLU A 108 1.10 13.37 -36.49
CA GLU A 108 0.37 12.11 -36.64
C GLU A 108 1.36 10.96 -36.62
N LEU A 109 1.15 10.03 -35.70
CA LEU A 109 1.92 8.82 -35.65
C LEU A 109 1.52 7.87 -36.79
N PRO A 110 2.48 7.17 -37.43
CA PRO A 110 2.16 6.23 -38.48
C PRO A 110 1.27 5.10 -37.97
N ALA A 111 0.31 4.65 -38.77
CA ALA A 111 -0.58 3.56 -38.41
C ALA A 111 0.20 2.26 -38.11
N THR A 112 1.27 1.99 -38.87
CA THR A 112 2.19 0.85 -38.63
C THR A 112 3.61 1.36 -38.43
N ALA A 113 4.38 0.73 -37.53
CA ALA A 113 5.79 1.05 -37.32
C ALA A 113 6.52 -0.13 -36.69
N LYS A 114 7.77 -0.36 -37.10
CA LYS A 114 8.64 -1.38 -36.52
C LYS A 114 9.20 -0.88 -35.18
N GLU A 115 8.38 -0.98 -34.14
CA GLU A 115 8.70 -0.55 -32.79
C GLU A 115 8.52 -1.70 -31.79
N ILE A 116 9.44 -1.80 -30.82
CA ILE A 116 9.27 -2.63 -29.62
C ILE A 116 8.97 -1.65 -28.47
N LEU A 117 7.74 -1.67 -27.99
CA LEU A 117 7.20 -0.76 -26.99
C LEU A 117 7.34 -1.41 -25.61
N VAL A 118 8.15 -0.85 -24.72
CA VAL A 118 8.40 -1.39 -23.39
C VAL A 118 7.86 -0.46 -22.31
N GLY A 119 6.94 -0.96 -21.48
CA GLY A 119 6.27 -0.21 -20.43
C GLY A 119 5.05 0.56 -20.92
N LYS A 120 4.63 1.59 -20.20
CA LYS A 120 3.39 2.35 -20.43
C LYS A 120 3.56 3.43 -21.50
N THR A 121 3.91 3.05 -22.71
CA THR A 121 4.11 4.01 -23.82
C THR A 121 2.78 4.65 -24.25
N ASN A 122 2.87 5.81 -24.92
CA ASN A 122 1.72 6.56 -25.40
C ASN A 122 1.16 6.05 -26.76
N ARG A 123 1.59 4.88 -27.23
CA ARG A 123 1.07 4.25 -28.45
C ARG A 123 -0.28 3.58 -28.18
N VAL A 124 -1.18 3.64 -29.15
CA VAL A 124 -2.54 3.11 -29.03
C VAL A 124 -2.57 1.63 -28.67
N GLU A 125 -1.66 0.83 -29.21
CA GLU A 125 -1.54 -0.60 -28.92
C GLU A 125 -1.20 -0.85 -27.45
N THR A 126 -0.31 -0.03 -26.86
CA THR A 126 0.00 -0.08 -25.43
C THR A 126 -1.20 0.35 -24.58
N GLN A 127 -1.89 1.44 -24.95
CA GLN A 127 -3.04 1.93 -24.21
C GLN A 127 -4.21 0.93 -24.24
N ASN A 128 -4.42 0.25 -25.36
CA ASN A 128 -5.39 -0.83 -25.49
C ASN A 128 -5.05 -2.00 -24.56
N ALA A 129 -3.78 -2.41 -24.51
CA ALA A 129 -3.33 -3.47 -23.59
C ALA A 129 -3.53 -3.07 -22.12
N LEU A 130 -3.17 -1.83 -21.75
CA LEU A 130 -3.33 -1.31 -20.39
C LEU A 130 -4.80 -1.21 -19.95
N SER A 131 -5.73 -1.04 -20.88
CA SER A 131 -7.17 -0.92 -20.55
C SER A 131 -7.79 -2.23 -20.05
N VAL A 132 -7.18 -3.38 -20.34
CA VAL A 132 -7.72 -4.71 -20.02
C VAL A 132 -6.94 -5.44 -18.93
N ILE A 133 -5.68 -5.09 -18.68
CA ILE A 133 -4.86 -5.71 -17.64
C ILE A 133 -5.07 -5.04 -16.28
N ARG A 134 -4.87 -5.82 -15.23
CA ARG A 134 -4.90 -5.34 -13.84
C ARG A 134 -3.49 -4.96 -13.37
N ALA A 135 -3.37 -4.42 -12.15
CA ALA A 135 -2.13 -3.89 -11.59
C ALA A 135 -0.90 -4.81 -11.75
N LYS A 136 -1.02 -6.09 -11.36
CA LYS A 136 0.08 -7.06 -11.39
C LYS A 136 0.09 -7.94 -12.66
N ASP A 137 -0.88 -7.76 -13.56
CA ASP A 137 -0.93 -8.44 -14.85
C ASP A 137 0.05 -7.78 -15.83
N PHE A 138 0.47 -8.52 -16.85
CA PHE A 138 1.20 -7.95 -17.96
C PHE A 138 0.72 -8.51 -19.31
N ALA A 139 1.07 -7.83 -20.39
CA ALA A 139 0.64 -8.23 -21.72
C ALA A 139 1.79 -8.17 -22.72
N ILE A 140 1.78 -9.14 -23.65
CA ILE A 140 2.58 -9.17 -24.87
C ILE A 140 1.61 -9.03 -26.05
N VAL A 141 1.77 -7.98 -26.85
CA VAL A 141 0.90 -7.74 -27.99
C VAL A 141 1.75 -7.58 -29.25
N PHE A 142 1.26 -8.11 -30.38
CA PHE A 142 1.83 -7.83 -31.70
C PHE A 142 0.73 -7.36 -32.63
N GLU A 143 0.77 -6.09 -32.96
CA GLU A 143 -0.22 -5.44 -33.79
C GLU A 143 0.43 -4.27 -34.54
N ASN A 144 0.06 -4.03 -35.80
CA ASN A 144 0.56 -2.91 -36.62
C ASN A 144 2.08 -2.84 -36.74
N ASP A 145 2.76 -3.97 -36.88
CA ASP A 145 4.23 -4.15 -36.83
C ASP A 145 4.87 -3.71 -35.49
N ARG A 146 4.09 -3.47 -34.45
CA ARG A 146 4.57 -3.14 -33.11
C ARG A 146 4.51 -4.35 -32.18
N VAL A 147 5.61 -4.57 -31.46
CA VAL A 147 5.66 -5.51 -30.34
C VAL A 147 5.47 -4.71 -29.06
N VAL A 148 4.41 -4.95 -28.31
CA VAL A 148 4.15 -4.32 -27.02
C VAL A 148 4.52 -5.28 -25.89
N ILE A 149 5.30 -4.80 -24.93
CA ILE A 149 5.68 -5.49 -23.71
C ILE A 149 5.33 -4.55 -22.55
N THR A 150 4.17 -4.73 -21.95
CA THR A 150 3.65 -3.78 -20.95
C THR A 150 3.08 -4.48 -19.73
N ALA A 151 2.98 -3.75 -18.62
CA ALA A 151 2.41 -4.24 -17.36
C ALA A 151 1.60 -3.16 -16.66
N GLY A 152 0.71 -3.56 -15.76
CA GLY A 152 -0.10 -2.63 -14.97
C GLY A 152 0.73 -1.80 -13.98
N THR A 153 1.89 -2.31 -13.50
CA THR A 153 2.86 -1.59 -12.67
C THR A 153 4.22 -1.49 -13.34
N ASP A 154 5.04 -0.50 -12.95
CA ASP A 154 6.38 -0.33 -13.50
C ASP A 154 7.31 -1.49 -13.11
N ASN A 155 7.15 -2.03 -11.91
CA ASN A 155 7.89 -3.24 -11.48
C ASN A 155 7.52 -4.46 -12.33
N GLY A 156 6.25 -4.63 -12.70
CA GLY A 156 5.79 -5.72 -13.55
C GLY A 156 6.35 -5.67 -14.98
N VAL A 157 6.87 -4.51 -15.44
CA VAL A 157 7.50 -4.40 -16.77
C VAL A 157 8.75 -5.29 -16.89
N MET A 158 9.50 -5.46 -15.81
CA MET A 158 10.65 -6.39 -15.81
C MET A 158 10.20 -7.84 -15.97
N ASP A 159 9.11 -8.22 -15.30
CA ASP A 159 8.53 -9.56 -15.42
C ASP A 159 8.01 -9.81 -16.83
N ALA A 160 7.34 -8.82 -17.43
CA ALA A 160 6.89 -8.88 -18.83
C ALA A 160 8.06 -9.05 -19.81
N VAL A 161 9.17 -8.32 -19.62
CA VAL A 161 10.38 -8.44 -20.44
C VAL A 161 11.02 -9.80 -20.28
N ASN A 162 11.17 -10.30 -19.06
CA ASN A 162 11.73 -11.65 -18.82
C ASN A 162 10.87 -12.73 -19.47
N TYR A 163 9.55 -12.64 -19.29
CA TYR A 163 8.60 -13.55 -19.94
C TYR A 163 8.70 -13.50 -21.47
N PHE A 164 8.81 -12.32 -22.06
CA PHE A 164 9.00 -12.15 -23.50
C PHE A 164 10.31 -12.81 -23.98
N ILE A 165 11.41 -12.57 -23.27
CA ILE A 165 12.71 -13.17 -23.58
C ILE A 165 12.65 -14.70 -23.55
N GLU A 166 11.99 -15.27 -22.55
CA GLU A 166 11.93 -16.73 -22.35
C GLU A 166 10.97 -17.43 -23.32
N ASN A 167 9.88 -16.78 -23.72
CA ASN A 167 8.81 -17.44 -24.46
C ASN A 167 8.73 -17.06 -25.94
N TYR A 168 9.30 -15.92 -26.34
CA TYR A 168 9.18 -15.41 -27.71
C TYR A 168 10.52 -15.31 -28.45
N ILE A 169 11.67 -15.24 -27.75
CA ILE A 169 12.98 -15.21 -28.40
C ILE A 169 13.52 -16.63 -28.58
N ASP A 170 13.54 -17.10 -29.80
CA ASP A 170 14.23 -18.35 -30.19
C ASP A 170 15.72 -18.06 -30.39
N VAL A 171 16.52 -18.42 -29.37
CA VAL A 171 17.97 -18.18 -29.37
C VAL A 171 18.70 -18.98 -30.43
N GLU A 172 18.30 -20.25 -30.66
CA GLU A 172 18.94 -21.14 -31.63
C GLU A 172 18.55 -20.76 -33.06
N GLY A 173 17.26 -20.48 -33.30
CA GLY A 173 16.73 -20.05 -34.58
C GLY A 173 17.01 -18.61 -34.92
N LYS A 174 17.53 -17.81 -33.98
CA LYS A 174 17.78 -16.37 -34.11
C LYS A 174 16.56 -15.60 -34.67
N LYS A 175 15.41 -15.80 -34.04
CA LYS A 175 14.17 -15.15 -34.43
C LYS A 175 13.30 -14.85 -33.20
N ILE A 176 12.37 -13.88 -33.34
CA ILE A 176 11.28 -13.68 -32.39
C ILE A 176 10.05 -14.30 -33.05
N THR A 177 9.46 -15.29 -32.40
CA THR A 177 8.28 -16.02 -32.92
C THR A 177 7.03 -15.46 -32.28
N LEU A 178 6.16 -14.88 -33.08
CA LEU A 178 4.88 -14.27 -32.70
C LEU A 178 3.75 -14.92 -33.49
N THR A 179 2.54 -14.42 -33.31
CA THR A 179 1.40 -14.67 -34.21
C THR A 179 0.82 -13.32 -34.63
N GLU A 180 0.27 -13.27 -35.84
CA GLU A 180 -0.47 -12.07 -36.28
C GLU A 180 -1.61 -11.80 -35.28
N HIS A 181 -1.81 -10.53 -34.91
CA HIS A 181 -2.79 -10.11 -33.91
C HIS A 181 -2.63 -10.75 -32.53
N LEU A 182 -1.37 -11.04 -32.14
CA LEU A 182 -1.09 -11.59 -30.79
C LEU A 182 -1.59 -10.64 -29.72
N PHE A 183 -2.36 -11.19 -28.77
CA PHE A 183 -2.76 -10.51 -27.54
C PHE A 183 -2.67 -11.51 -26.38
N ASP A 184 -1.47 -11.66 -25.79
CA ASP A 184 -1.18 -12.59 -24.71
C ASP A 184 -1.18 -11.83 -23.39
N VAL A 185 -2.16 -12.12 -22.52
CA VAL A 185 -2.26 -11.57 -21.17
C VAL A 185 -1.85 -12.61 -20.17
N VAL A 186 -0.84 -12.30 -19.38
CA VAL A 186 -0.42 -13.11 -18.26
C VAL A 186 -1.04 -12.54 -16.99
N GLU A 187 -2.07 -13.20 -16.52
CA GLU A 187 -2.80 -12.79 -15.32
C GLU A 187 -2.06 -13.19 -14.04
N TYR A 188 -1.97 -12.23 -13.11
CA TYR A 188 -1.58 -12.53 -11.73
C TYR A 188 -2.76 -13.19 -11.00
N GLU A 189 -2.49 -14.15 -10.14
CA GLU A 189 -3.52 -14.82 -9.33
C GLU A 189 -3.81 -13.96 -8.09
N TYR A 190 -4.82 -13.10 -8.20
CA TYR A 190 -5.22 -12.23 -7.09
C TYR A 190 -6.01 -12.97 -6.01
N PRO A 191 -5.81 -12.62 -4.72
CA PRO A 191 -6.60 -13.19 -3.60
C PRO A 191 -8.09 -12.89 -3.69
N ILE A 192 -8.43 -11.74 -4.31
CA ILE A 192 -9.81 -11.35 -4.61
C ILE A 192 -9.97 -11.36 -6.13
N GLY A 193 -10.95 -12.10 -6.60
CA GLY A 193 -11.26 -12.22 -8.03
C GLY A 193 -11.94 -10.99 -8.61
N ASN A 194 -12.57 -11.15 -9.77
CA ASN A 194 -13.41 -10.10 -10.35
C ASN A 194 -14.65 -9.91 -9.49
N ILE A 195 -14.97 -8.65 -9.16
CA ILE A 195 -16.11 -8.30 -8.31
C ILE A 195 -17.13 -7.52 -9.13
N SER A 196 -18.39 -7.91 -8.99
CA SER A 196 -19.56 -7.10 -9.34
C SER A 196 -20.49 -6.95 -8.14
N ILE A 197 -21.30 -5.91 -8.13
CA ILE A 197 -22.38 -5.69 -7.17
C ILE A 197 -23.67 -5.58 -7.99
N ASN A 198 -24.59 -6.54 -7.79
CA ASN A 198 -25.81 -6.65 -8.60
C ASN A 198 -25.55 -6.63 -10.12
N GLY A 199 -24.50 -7.33 -10.57
CA GLY A 199 -24.08 -7.42 -11.96
C GLY A 199 -23.29 -6.24 -12.49
N VAL A 200 -23.03 -5.18 -11.70
CA VAL A 200 -22.24 -4.01 -12.08
C VAL A 200 -20.80 -4.19 -11.59
N SER A 201 -19.84 -4.08 -12.50
CA SER A 201 -18.42 -4.23 -12.16
C SER A 201 -17.98 -3.22 -11.11
N ILE A 202 -17.18 -3.65 -10.13
CA ILE A 202 -16.59 -2.76 -9.13
C ILE A 202 -15.73 -1.65 -9.76
N LYS A 203 -15.19 -1.87 -10.96
CA LYS A 203 -14.42 -0.88 -11.73
C LYS A 203 -15.22 0.37 -12.08
N ASP A 204 -16.55 0.26 -12.13
CA ASP A 204 -17.47 1.35 -12.46
C ASP A 204 -17.82 2.22 -11.24
N TYR A 205 -17.44 1.76 -10.04
CA TYR A 205 -17.68 2.46 -8.78
C TYR A 205 -16.58 3.47 -8.47
N LYS A 206 -16.98 4.60 -7.86
CA LYS A 206 -16.08 5.56 -7.22
C LYS A 206 -16.25 5.49 -5.70
N ILE A 207 -15.18 5.76 -4.97
CA ILE A 207 -15.23 5.92 -3.53
C ILE A 207 -15.44 7.40 -3.22
N VAL A 208 -16.50 7.70 -2.46
CA VAL A 208 -16.87 9.07 -2.12
C VAL A 208 -16.84 9.26 -0.61
N TYR A 209 -16.13 10.28 -0.13
CA TYR A 209 -16.05 10.65 1.28
C TYR A 209 -16.50 12.10 1.50
N PRO A 210 -16.91 12.51 2.73
CA PRO A 210 -17.29 13.88 3.01
C PRO A 210 -16.11 14.85 2.81
N LYS A 211 -16.33 15.98 2.16
CA LYS A 211 -15.28 17.01 1.94
C LYS A 211 -14.60 17.45 3.25
N ASP A 212 -15.36 17.54 4.33
CA ASP A 212 -14.88 17.95 5.65
C ASP A 212 -14.66 16.73 6.59
N ALA A 213 -14.41 15.54 6.03
CA ALA A 213 -14.17 14.31 6.77
C ALA A 213 -13.03 14.45 7.79
N ASP A 214 -13.13 13.72 8.89
CA ASP A 214 -11.98 13.46 9.76
C ASP A 214 -10.92 12.62 9.02
N LEU A 215 -9.69 12.59 9.55
CA LEU A 215 -8.58 11.89 8.89
C LEU A 215 -8.81 10.38 8.76
N ILE A 216 -9.47 9.74 9.73
CA ILE A 216 -9.70 8.29 9.69
C ILE A 216 -10.72 7.96 8.60
N THR A 217 -11.79 8.72 8.48
CA THR A 217 -12.79 8.57 7.41
C THR A 217 -12.14 8.77 6.02
N TYR A 218 -11.34 9.82 5.85
CA TYR A 218 -10.60 10.06 4.61
C TYR A 218 -9.66 8.88 4.27
N TYR A 219 -8.83 8.45 5.24
CA TYR A 219 -7.92 7.34 4.99
C TYR A 219 -8.63 5.99 4.86
N THR A 220 -9.82 5.82 5.41
CA THR A 220 -10.63 4.63 5.11
C THR A 220 -10.97 4.54 3.63
N ALA A 221 -11.37 5.65 3.01
CA ALA A 221 -11.61 5.70 1.56
C ALA A 221 -10.33 5.36 0.76
N VAL A 222 -9.18 5.89 1.18
CA VAL A 222 -7.87 5.59 0.55
C VAL A 222 -7.50 4.12 0.72
N VAL A 223 -7.63 3.57 1.94
CA VAL A 223 -7.31 2.16 2.24
C VAL A 223 -8.18 1.20 1.44
N ILE A 224 -9.49 1.49 1.26
CA ILE A 224 -10.34 0.66 0.40
C ILE A 224 -9.75 0.60 -1.02
N SER A 225 -9.38 1.75 -1.60
CA SER A 225 -8.79 1.80 -2.94
C SER A 225 -7.46 1.06 -3.02
N ASP A 226 -6.56 1.26 -2.04
CA ASP A 226 -5.25 0.60 -2.00
C ASP A 226 -5.39 -0.91 -1.81
N TYR A 227 -6.27 -1.32 -0.88
CA TYR A 227 -6.53 -2.74 -0.62
C TYR A 227 -7.11 -3.46 -1.85
N MET A 228 -8.05 -2.82 -2.55
CA MET A 228 -8.61 -3.35 -3.80
C MET A 228 -7.55 -3.42 -4.91
N TYR A 229 -6.67 -2.42 -4.99
CA TYR A 229 -5.57 -2.43 -5.93
C TYR A 229 -4.61 -3.59 -5.67
N ASP A 230 -4.19 -3.79 -4.42
CA ASP A 230 -3.22 -4.81 -4.05
C ASP A 230 -3.78 -6.24 -4.14
N ASN A 231 -5.07 -6.44 -3.80
CA ASN A 231 -5.67 -7.76 -3.66
C ASN A 231 -6.62 -8.16 -4.80
N ALA A 232 -7.13 -7.22 -5.59
CA ALA A 232 -7.99 -7.46 -6.75
C ALA A 232 -7.44 -6.86 -8.06
N GLY A 233 -6.36 -6.07 -7.98
CA GLY A 233 -5.77 -5.39 -9.14
C GLY A 233 -6.61 -4.23 -9.66
N VAL A 234 -7.57 -3.71 -8.89
CA VAL A 234 -8.50 -2.65 -9.30
C VAL A 234 -8.25 -1.39 -8.49
N LYS A 235 -7.81 -0.29 -9.13
CA LYS A 235 -7.68 1.02 -8.51
C LYS A 235 -9.00 1.77 -8.62
N LEU A 236 -9.66 2.01 -7.49
CA LEU A 236 -10.88 2.80 -7.44
C LEU A 236 -10.54 4.29 -7.27
N GLU A 237 -11.25 5.15 -8.00
CA GLU A 237 -11.10 6.61 -7.86
C GLU A 237 -11.69 7.07 -6.52
N VAL A 238 -10.90 7.82 -5.73
CA VAL A 238 -11.31 8.39 -4.43
C VAL A 238 -11.57 9.88 -4.61
N ILE A 239 -12.80 10.32 -4.36
CA ILE A 239 -13.23 11.72 -4.51
C ILE A 239 -13.98 12.20 -3.26
N ASP A 240 -13.91 13.51 -2.99
CA ASP A 240 -14.80 14.11 -2.00
C ASP A 240 -16.20 14.39 -2.56
N ASP A 241 -17.17 14.52 -1.67
CA ASP A 241 -18.58 14.68 -2.02
C ASP A 241 -18.96 16.05 -2.60
N SER A 242 -18.00 16.98 -2.76
CA SER A 242 -18.20 18.22 -3.53
C SER A 242 -18.18 17.97 -5.05
N LYS A 243 -17.69 16.81 -5.48
CA LYS A 243 -17.71 16.40 -6.89
C LYS A 243 -19.11 15.95 -7.32
N ALA A 244 -19.34 16.00 -8.62
CA ALA A 244 -20.62 15.57 -9.19
C ALA A 244 -20.93 14.12 -8.80
N GLU A 245 -22.18 13.87 -8.43
CA GLU A 245 -22.67 12.55 -8.12
C GLU A 245 -22.65 11.64 -9.35
N THR A 246 -22.18 10.40 -9.17
CA THR A 246 -22.19 9.35 -10.19
C THR A 246 -23.22 8.26 -9.82
N GLN A 247 -23.59 7.43 -10.79
CA GLN A 247 -24.57 6.38 -10.54
C GLN A 247 -24.05 5.37 -9.52
N TYR A 248 -22.81 4.89 -9.67
CA TYR A 248 -22.21 3.85 -8.84
C TYR A 248 -21.18 4.44 -7.89
N GLU A 249 -21.47 4.46 -6.59
CA GLU A 249 -20.58 5.02 -5.56
C GLU A 249 -20.52 4.10 -4.33
N LEU A 250 -19.32 3.96 -3.75
CA LEU A 250 -19.08 3.48 -2.40
C LEU A 250 -19.01 4.71 -1.49
N LEU A 251 -20.04 4.96 -0.70
CA LEU A 251 -20.13 6.14 0.17
C LEU A 251 -19.49 5.82 1.52
N VAL A 252 -18.42 6.50 1.87
CA VAL A 252 -17.63 6.31 3.09
C VAL A 252 -17.88 7.46 4.05
N GLY A 253 -18.59 7.19 5.14
CA GLY A 253 -19.02 8.21 6.11
C GLY A 253 -20.29 8.93 5.70
N ASP A 254 -20.54 10.06 6.38
CA ASP A 254 -21.76 10.86 6.21
C ASP A 254 -21.60 11.88 5.07
N THR A 255 -21.72 11.40 3.83
CA THR A 255 -21.59 12.23 2.63
C THR A 255 -22.86 13.05 2.37
N ASN A 256 -22.78 14.07 1.52
CA ASN A 256 -23.93 14.88 1.10
C ASN A 256 -24.87 14.14 0.12
N ARG A 257 -24.60 12.87 -0.20
CA ARG A 257 -25.47 12.03 -1.05
C ARG A 257 -26.75 11.65 -0.31
N ALA A 258 -27.89 11.67 -0.99
CA ALA A 258 -29.17 11.29 -0.38
C ALA A 258 -29.15 9.88 0.23
N ALA A 259 -28.39 8.96 -0.37
CA ALA A 259 -28.24 7.58 0.10
C ALA A 259 -27.49 7.48 1.45
N SER A 260 -26.65 8.46 1.82
CA SER A 260 -25.98 8.50 3.14
C SER A 260 -26.92 8.80 4.29
N ASN A 261 -28.12 9.34 4.04
CA ASN A 261 -29.13 9.51 5.07
C ASN A 261 -29.84 8.18 5.36
N ILE A 262 -29.23 7.36 6.22
CA ILE A 262 -29.71 6.02 6.55
C ILE A 262 -30.94 6.00 7.49
N GLY A 263 -31.35 7.16 8.04
CA GLY A 263 -32.54 7.28 8.87
C GLY A 263 -32.49 6.61 10.24
N ILE A 264 -31.32 6.14 10.69
CA ILE A 264 -31.07 5.61 12.03
C ILE A 264 -29.90 6.37 12.67
N GLU A 265 -29.90 6.47 14.00
CA GLU A 265 -28.78 6.99 14.78
C GLU A 265 -27.81 5.83 15.05
N LEU A 266 -26.51 6.04 14.79
CA LEU A 266 -25.46 5.07 15.07
C LEU A 266 -24.74 5.44 16.38
N PRO A 267 -24.70 4.55 17.39
CA PRO A 267 -23.78 4.71 18.51
C PRO A 267 -22.32 4.74 18.04
N SER A 268 -21.45 5.43 18.76
CA SER A 268 -20.04 5.62 18.39
C SER A 268 -19.20 4.34 18.28
N ASP A 269 -19.71 3.22 18.81
CA ASP A 269 -19.10 1.89 18.76
C ASP A 269 -19.77 0.95 17.74
N ARG A 270 -20.62 1.50 16.85
CA ARG A 270 -21.37 0.75 15.84
C ARG A 270 -21.08 1.24 14.43
N TYR A 271 -21.21 0.34 13.48
CA TYR A 271 -21.18 0.64 12.06
C TYR A 271 -22.50 0.24 11.38
N SER A 272 -22.70 0.76 10.17
CA SER A 272 -23.74 0.31 9.25
C SER A 272 -23.15 0.06 7.87
N LEU A 273 -23.51 -1.08 7.28
CA LEU A 273 -23.27 -1.42 5.88
C LEU A 273 -24.60 -1.69 5.22
N SER A 274 -24.92 -0.97 4.14
CA SER A 274 -26.14 -1.19 3.38
C SER A 274 -25.97 -0.82 1.91
N ILE A 275 -26.94 -1.18 1.07
CA ILE A 275 -27.05 -0.72 -0.31
C ILE A 275 -28.35 0.06 -0.48
N SER A 276 -28.29 1.25 -1.11
CA SER A 276 -29.40 2.12 -1.44
C SER A 276 -29.39 2.43 -2.92
N GLY A 277 -30.28 1.77 -3.69
CA GLY A 277 -30.20 1.80 -5.16
C GLY A 277 -28.87 1.21 -5.65
N ASP A 278 -28.12 2.00 -6.40
CA ASP A 278 -26.82 1.62 -6.97
C ASP A 278 -25.63 2.05 -6.08
N LYS A 279 -25.88 2.51 -4.85
CA LYS A 279 -24.83 3.02 -3.95
C LYS A 279 -24.68 2.11 -2.74
N VAL A 280 -23.44 1.74 -2.43
CA VAL A 280 -23.09 1.06 -1.18
C VAL A 280 -22.75 2.10 -0.14
N VAL A 281 -23.35 1.99 1.05
CA VAL A 281 -23.25 2.98 2.13
C VAL A 281 -22.52 2.37 3.32
N LEU A 282 -21.39 2.97 3.67
CA LEU A 282 -20.50 2.58 4.75
C LEU A 282 -20.49 3.70 5.81
N GLN A 283 -21.07 3.46 6.97
CA GLN A 283 -21.19 4.48 8.01
C GLN A 283 -20.74 3.99 9.38
N GLY A 284 -20.31 4.92 10.20
CA GLY A 284 -19.84 4.76 11.56
C GLY A 284 -18.98 5.95 11.97
N ASP A 285 -18.87 6.17 13.26
CA ASP A 285 -18.04 7.24 13.81
C ASP A 285 -16.55 6.86 13.71
N TYR A 286 -15.69 7.79 13.29
CA TYR A 286 -14.23 7.59 13.20
C TYR A 286 -13.85 6.21 12.61
N ARG A 287 -13.18 5.37 13.45
CA ARG A 287 -12.75 4.03 13.04
C ARG A 287 -13.88 3.09 12.62
N MET A 288 -15.11 3.33 13.07
CA MET A 288 -16.22 2.41 12.78
C MET A 288 -16.65 2.43 11.31
N VAL A 289 -16.39 3.50 10.56
CA VAL A 289 -16.54 3.49 9.11
C VAL A 289 -15.55 2.50 8.46
N GLY A 290 -14.33 2.38 9.02
CA GLY A 290 -13.36 1.35 8.62
C GLY A 290 -13.83 -0.08 8.91
N ALA A 291 -14.61 -0.29 10.00
CA ALA A 291 -15.24 -1.58 10.28
C ALA A 291 -16.27 -1.96 9.20
N ALA A 292 -17.12 -1.02 8.77
CA ALA A 292 -18.05 -1.24 7.67
C ALA A 292 -17.32 -1.63 6.37
N ALA A 293 -16.21 -0.95 6.06
CA ALA A 293 -15.36 -1.25 4.92
C ALA A 293 -14.70 -2.64 5.03
N GLY A 294 -14.20 -2.99 6.22
CA GLY A 294 -13.61 -4.29 6.51
C GLY A 294 -14.61 -5.43 6.32
N VAL A 295 -15.85 -5.26 6.77
CA VAL A 295 -16.92 -6.25 6.56
C VAL A 295 -17.27 -6.37 5.07
N LEU A 296 -17.41 -5.25 4.33
CA LEU A 296 -17.66 -5.31 2.88
C LEU A 296 -16.57 -6.12 2.16
N ILE A 297 -15.31 -5.85 2.47
CA ILE A 297 -14.18 -6.51 1.80
C ILE A 297 -14.04 -7.96 2.24
N ASN A 298 -14.02 -8.24 3.55
CA ASN A 298 -13.68 -9.56 4.05
C ASN A 298 -14.83 -10.57 3.97
N ASP A 299 -16.10 -10.12 4.08
CA ASP A 299 -17.25 -11.01 4.16
C ASP A 299 -18.00 -11.10 2.83
N TYR A 300 -17.91 -10.06 1.96
CA TYR A 300 -18.62 -10.05 0.68
C TYR A 300 -17.70 -10.18 -0.53
N PHE A 301 -16.50 -9.54 -0.52
CA PHE A 301 -15.60 -9.58 -1.68
C PHE A 301 -14.64 -10.77 -1.63
N ARG A 302 -14.14 -11.12 -0.44
CA ARG A 302 -13.14 -12.19 -0.25
C ARG A 302 -13.79 -13.56 -0.06
N THR A 303 -14.49 -14.04 -1.07
CA THR A 303 -15.18 -15.36 -1.02
C THR A 303 -14.30 -16.53 -1.44
N GLY A 304 -13.11 -16.28 -1.99
CA GLY A 304 -12.26 -17.29 -2.62
C GLY A 304 -12.69 -17.71 -4.03
N ALA A 305 -13.77 -17.15 -4.55
CA ALA A 305 -14.23 -17.39 -5.93
C ALA A 305 -13.46 -16.47 -6.91
N LYS A 306 -13.26 -16.97 -8.15
CA LYS A 306 -12.63 -16.18 -9.22
C LYS A 306 -13.49 -14.99 -9.66
N ASP A 307 -14.80 -15.18 -9.69
CA ASP A 307 -15.80 -14.16 -10.03
C ASP A 307 -16.83 -14.10 -8.90
N VAL A 308 -17.06 -12.90 -8.36
CA VAL A 308 -17.94 -12.64 -7.24
C VAL A 308 -18.98 -11.60 -7.67
N ASP A 309 -20.27 -11.98 -7.67
CA ASP A 309 -21.37 -11.03 -7.79
C ASP A 309 -22.09 -10.89 -6.43
N VAL A 310 -21.93 -9.74 -5.81
CA VAL A 310 -22.50 -9.44 -4.49
C VAL A 310 -23.94 -8.97 -4.69
N THR A 311 -24.88 -9.88 -4.43
CA THR A 311 -26.33 -9.63 -4.59
C THR A 311 -27.11 -9.57 -3.27
N ASN A 312 -26.41 -9.74 -2.14
CA ASN A 312 -27.02 -9.94 -0.82
C ASN A 312 -26.60 -8.87 0.22
N LEU A 313 -26.13 -7.69 -0.24
CA LEU A 313 -25.92 -6.59 0.69
C LEU A 313 -27.23 -6.19 1.37
N PRO A 314 -27.21 -5.82 2.67
CA PRO A 314 -28.38 -5.36 3.39
C PRO A 314 -28.99 -4.13 2.71
N THR A 315 -30.30 -4.16 2.44
CA THR A 315 -31.05 -3.00 1.89
C THR A 315 -31.60 -2.09 2.98
N ALA A 316 -31.68 -2.59 4.22
CA ALA A 316 -32.09 -1.83 5.39
C ALA A 316 -30.86 -1.54 6.27
N PRO A 317 -30.55 -0.26 6.54
CA PRO A 317 -29.48 0.09 7.47
C PRO A 317 -29.75 -0.47 8.87
N ALA A 318 -28.69 -0.95 9.53
CA ALA A 318 -28.74 -1.43 10.91
C ALA A 318 -27.43 -1.13 11.64
N ALA A 319 -27.52 -0.79 12.92
CA ALA A 319 -26.36 -0.63 13.79
C ALA A 319 -25.78 -2.01 14.14
N ALA A 320 -24.57 -2.30 13.68
CA ALA A 320 -23.87 -3.57 13.90
C ALA A 320 -22.65 -3.42 14.82
N GLU A 321 -22.38 -4.48 15.59
CA GLU A 321 -21.14 -4.59 16.38
C GLU A 321 -19.99 -5.06 15.50
N TYR A 322 -18.79 -4.55 15.79
CA TYR A 322 -17.56 -5.02 15.14
C TYR A 322 -16.68 -5.75 16.14
N THR A 323 -16.16 -6.89 15.73
CA THR A 323 -15.19 -7.67 16.52
C THR A 323 -13.97 -7.95 15.65
N PHE A 324 -12.79 -7.64 16.18
CA PHE A 324 -11.54 -8.01 15.52
C PHE A 324 -11.40 -9.53 15.43
N LYS A 325 -10.80 -10.00 14.36
CA LYS A 325 -10.31 -11.38 14.24
C LYS A 325 -9.07 -11.55 15.11
N GLU A 326 -8.69 -12.79 15.39
CA GLU A 326 -7.40 -13.10 16.02
C GLU A 326 -6.28 -12.43 15.24
N ALA A 327 -5.43 -11.67 15.94
CA ALA A 327 -4.37 -10.92 15.30
C ALA A 327 -3.27 -11.86 14.78
N THR A 328 -2.91 -11.68 13.51
CA THR A 328 -1.82 -12.40 12.83
C THR A 328 -0.71 -11.45 12.39
N SER A 329 -0.94 -10.15 12.52
CA SER A 329 -0.07 -9.10 11.99
C SER A 329 0.12 -7.98 13.02
N GLY A 330 1.26 -7.28 12.96
CA GLY A 330 1.58 -6.21 13.89
C GLY A 330 2.06 -4.93 13.21
N ILE A 331 1.56 -3.78 13.69
CA ILE A 331 2.03 -2.43 13.33
C ILE A 331 2.54 -1.76 14.61
N MET A 332 3.85 -1.47 14.67
CA MET A 332 4.48 -0.71 15.75
C MET A 332 4.80 0.70 15.25
N MET A 333 4.26 1.73 15.89
CA MET A 333 4.48 3.12 15.54
C MET A 333 5.20 3.88 16.65
N ILE A 334 6.26 4.60 16.30
CA ILE A 334 7.11 5.33 17.25
C ILE A 334 7.21 6.80 16.81
N GLY A 335 6.69 7.71 17.64
CA GLY A 335 6.99 9.13 17.56
C GLY A 335 8.20 9.45 18.41
N ASP A 336 9.41 9.47 17.82
CA ASP A 336 10.66 9.68 18.55
C ASP A 336 10.62 11.00 19.34
N GLY A 337 10.86 10.93 20.64
CA GLY A 337 10.84 12.07 21.55
C GLY A 337 9.45 12.64 21.89
N MET A 338 8.35 11.96 21.53
CA MET A 338 6.99 12.48 21.65
C MET A 338 6.36 12.22 23.02
N SER A 339 6.11 13.23 23.79
CA SER A 339 5.21 13.17 24.96
C SER A 339 3.84 13.79 24.65
N ARG A 340 2.89 13.64 25.56
CA ARG A 340 1.53 14.18 25.43
C ARG A 340 1.52 15.68 25.11
N VAL A 341 2.43 16.45 25.71
CA VAL A 341 2.49 17.92 25.51
C VAL A 341 2.83 18.30 24.07
N HIS A 342 3.52 17.44 23.31
CA HIS A 342 3.85 17.72 21.90
C HIS A 342 2.60 17.75 21.01
N PHE A 343 1.70 16.77 21.16
CA PHE A 343 0.48 16.82 20.36
C PHE A 343 -0.57 17.76 20.93
N GLU A 344 -0.64 18.01 22.24
CA GLU A 344 -1.43 19.10 22.83
C GLU A 344 -1.00 20.47 22.26
N ALA A 345 0.30 20.72 22.16
CA ALA A 345 0.82 21.92 21.53
C ALA A 345 0.45 22.04 20.06
N THR A 346 0.41 20.90 19.36
CA THR A 346 0.04 20.84 17.94
C THR A 346 -1.44 21.17 17.72
N ILE A 347 -2.32 20.71 18.62
CA ILE A 347 -3.75 21.04 18.63
C ILE A 347 -3.94 22.51 18.98
N ASP A 348 -3.37 22.98 20.09
CA ASP A 348 -3.56 24.34 20.59
C ASP A 348 -3.02 25.42 19.64
N THR A 349 -1.99 25.11 18.85
CA THR A 349 -1.46 25.99 17.80
C THR A 349 -2.27 25.91 16.49
N GLY A 350 -3.30 25.06 16.42
CA GLY A 350 -4.18 24.92 15.27
C GLY A 350 -3.56 24.20 14.06
N VAL A 351 -2.45 23.47 14.25
CA VAL A 351 -1.79 22.71 13.19
C VAL A 351 -2.57 21.45 12.85
N ILE A 352 -3.17 20.79 13.88
CA ILE A 352 -4.16 19.73 13.75
C ILE A 352 -5.41 20.10 14.57
N LYS A 353 -6.55 19.49 14.27
CA LYS A 353 -7.79 19.70 15.03
C LYS A 353 -7.84 18.81 16.28
N GLU A 354 -7.38 17.60 16.17
CA GLU A 354 -7.30 16.58 17.20
C GLU A 354 -6.10 15.66 16.89
N PHE A 355 -5.64 14.90 17.87
CA PHE A 355 -4.66 13.85 17.65
C PHE A 355 -5.42 12.53 17.51
N VAL A 356 -5.38 11.92 16.34
CA VAL A 356 -6.27 10.80 15.99
C VAL A 356 -6.10 9.57 16.91
N ALA A 357 -4.92 9.37 17.49
CA ALA A 357 -4.70 8.29 18.44
C ALA A 357 -5.52 8.45 19.74
N ASP A 358 -5.89 9.69 20.13
CA ASP A 358 -6.76 9.91 21.30
C ASP A 358 -8.19 9.35 21.11
N THR A 359 -8.59 8.99 19.87
CA THR A 359 -9.88 8.33 19.58
C THR A 359 -9.84 6.82 19.85
N LEU A 360 -8.68 6.24 20.12
CA LEU A 360 -8.53 4.81 20.32
C LEU A 360 -9.04 4.35 21.71
N PRO A 361 -9.60 3.13 21.79
CA PRO A 361 -10.25 2.66 23.02
C PRO A 361 -9.27 2.29 24.14
N TYR A 362 -8.02 1.94 23.79
CA TYR A 362 -7.01 1.50 24.77
C TYR A 362 -5.87 2.50 24.82
N GLN A 363 -5.71 3.15 25.98
CA GLN A 363 -4.74 4.20 26.23
C GLN A 363 -4.11 4.03 27.60
N ALA A 364 -2.81 4.28 27.70
CA ALA A 364 -2.04 4.27 28.94
C ALA A 364 -0.80 5.17 28.82
N TYR A 365 0.02 5.18 29.84
CA TYR A 365 1.39 5.69 29.77
C TYR A 365 2.39 4.55 29.76
N CYS A 366 3.58 4.81 29.26
CA CYS A 366 4.66 3.84 29.14
C CYS A 366 5.94 4.39 29.79
N THR A 367 6.54 3.62 30.69
CA THR A 367 7.87 3.94 31.24
C THR A 367 8.96 3.55 30.26
N THR A 368 9.98 4.42 30.10
CA THR A 368 11.03 4.25 29.10
C THR A 368 12.44 4.10 29.68
N ALA A 369 12.59 4.01 30.99
CA ALA A 369 13.89 3.94 31.67
C ALA A 369 14.78 2.82 31.11
N SER A 370 15.99 3.17 30.64
CA SER A 370 16.99 2.20 30.18
C SER A 370 17.73 1.53 31.35
N TYR A 371 18.51 0.48 31.05
CA TYR A 371 19.43 -0.11 32.04
C TYR A 371 20.36 0.94 32.65
N SER A 372 20.83 1.90 31.82
CA SER A 372 21.69 3.00 32.30
C SER A 372 21.00 3.92 33.31
N VAL A 373 19.69 4.18 33.11
CA VAL A 373 18.89 4.96 34.08
C VAL A 373 18.71 4.19 35.35
N LEU A 374 18.35 2.90 35.28
CA LEU A 374 18.03 2.05 36.44
C LEU A 374 19.25 1.69 37.30
N HIS A 375 20.45 1.59 36.66
CA HIS A 375 21.63 1.00 37.32
C HIS A 375 22.91 1.84 37.27
N SER A 376 22.97 2.88 36.42
CA SER A 376 24.21 3.65 36.19
C SER A 376 24.06 5.15 36.44
N GLY A 377 22.94 5.60 37.02
CA GLY A 377 22.69 7.00 37.39
C GLY A 377 22.53 7.97 36.21
N LYS A 378 22.24 7.48 35.02
CA LYS A 378 21.83 8.33 33.88
C LYS A 378 20.48 8.95 34.16
N ALA A 379 20.27 10.20 33.72
CA ALA A 379 19.02 10.91 34.00
C ALA A 379 17.88 10.44 33.11
N TYR A 380 18.17 9.96 31.89
CA TYR A 380 17.19 9.55 30.87
C TYR A 380 17.77 8.48 29.93
N THR A 381 16.87 7.79 29.24
CA THR A 381 17.20 6.86 28.16
C THR A 381 17.63 7.61 26.90
N ASP A 382 18.26 6.91 25.97
CA ASP A 382 18.39 7.35 24.58
C ASP A 382 17.55 6.47 23.65
N SER A 383 17.38 6.89 22.39
CA SER A 383 16.58 6.17 21.39
C SER A 383 17.09 4.74 21.15
N ALA A 384 18.42 4.50 21.19
CA ALA A 384 18.99 3.17 20.96
C ALA A 384 18.57 2.16 22.04
N ALA A 385 18.69 2.54 23.33
CA ALA A 385 18.31 1.68 24.44
C ALA A 385 16.79 1.50 24.52
N SER A 386 16.02 2.55 24.23
CA SER A 386 14.57 2.47 24.21
C SER A 386 14.05 1.62 23.03
N ALA A 387 14.56 1.83 21.81
CA ALA A 387 14.23 1.00 20.66
C ALA A 387 14.59 -0.47 20.88
N THR A 388 15.73 -0.75 21.55
CA THR A 388 16.07 -2.12 21.95
C THR A 388 15.03 -2.70 22.91
N ALA A 389 14.56 -1.92 23.88
CA ALA A 389 13.51 -2.38 24.79
C ALA A 389 12.17 -2.61 24.08
N LEU A 390 11.76 -1.67 23.19
CA LEU A 390 10.54 -1.75 22.37
C LEU A 390 10.57 -2.88 21.33
N SER A 391 11.77 -3.33 20.93
CA SER A 391 11.90 -4.39 19.93
C SER A 391 12.17 -5.77 20.54
N SER A 392 12.91 -5.87 21.65
CA SER A 392 13.39 -7.15 22.20
C SER A 392 12.80 -7.53 23.56
N GLY A 393 12.16 -6.58 24.26
CA GLY A 393 11.70 -6.80 25.64
C GLY A 393 12.81 -6.74 26.70
N TYR A 394 14.03 -6.30 26.34
CA TYR A 394 15.15 -6.20 27.27
C TYR A 394 15.62 -4.75 27.46
N LYS A 395 15.78 -4.33 28.71
CA LYS A 395 16.47 -3.07 29.03
C LYS A 395 17.96 -3.19 28.76
N THR A 396 18.53 -2.18 28.08
CA THR A 396 19.96 -2.16 27.75
C THR A 396 20.62 -0.84 28.13
N VAL A 397 21.94 -0.76 27.94
CA VAL A 397 22.78 0.43 28.16
C VAL A 397 22.50 1.43 27.05
N ASN A 398 22.46 2.73 27.38
CA ASN A 398 22.36 3.78 26.37
C ASN A 398 23.40 3.58 25.27
N SER A 399 23.04 3.90 24.02
CA SER A 399 23.80 3.65 22.78
C SER A 399 23.84 2.20 22.29
N TYR A 400 23.32 1.22 23.01
CA TYR A 400 23.33 -0.18 22.58
C TYR A 400 22.08 -0.51 21.77
N LEU A 401 22.27 -1.24 20.66
CA LEU A 401 21.22 -1.70 19.72
C LEU A 401 21.14 -3.22 19.72
N GLY A 402 19.96 -3.77 19.99
CA GLY A 402 19.66 -5.21 19.91
C GLY A 402 20.51 -6.11 20.80
N VAL A 403 21.23 -5.56 21.78
CA VAL A 403 22.08 -6.32 22.72
C VAL A 403 21.73 -5.96 24.17
N ASP A 404 21.94 -6.88 25.11
CA ASP A 404 21.76 -6.61 26.53
C ASP A 404 22.95 -5.81 27.13
N ALA A 405 22.88 -5.49 28.44
CA ALA A 405 23.91 -4.76 29.14
C ALA A 405 25.28 -5.48 29.16
N LYS A 406 25.31 -6.78 28.86
CA LYS A 406 26.54 -7.59 28.71
C LYS A 406 26.98 -7.74 27.24
N LYS A 407 26.37 -7.00 26.33
CA LYS A 407 26.61 -7.04 24.87
C LYS A 407 26.22 -8.38 24.22
N LYS A 408 25.35 -9.17 24.85
CA LYS A 408 24.79 -10.37 24.23
C LYS A 408 23.61 -9.98 23.37
N GLU A 409 23.60 -10.42 22.13
CA GLU A 409 22.49 -10.24 21.19
C GLU A 409 21.16 -10.75 21.76
N LYS A 410 20.10 -10.00 21.50
CA LYS A 410 18.72 -10.30 21.91
C LYS A 410 17.83 -10.29 20.69
N GLN A 411 17.17 -11.41 20.44
CA GLN A 411 16.19 -11.50 19.37
C GLN A 411 15.17 -10.36 19.51
N ASN A 412 14.93 -9.65 18.42
CA ASN A 412 13.91 -8.62 18.35
C ASN A 412 12.63 -9.15 17.70
N ILE A 413 11.53 -8.42 17.85
CA ILE A 413 10.20 -8.84 17.39
C ILE A 413 10.13 -8.98 15.85
N ARG A 414 10.86 -8.15 15.07
CA ARG A 414 10.96 -8.30 13.63
C ARG A 414 11.58 -9.65 13.23
N GLU A 415 12.64 -10.05 13.94
CA GLU A 415 13.29 -11.37 13.73
C GLU A 415 12.34 -12.51 14.05
N LEU A 416 11.66 -12.42 15.20
CA LEU A 416 10.66 -13.42 15.57
C LEU A 416 9.56 -13.54 14.51
N ALA A 417 8.99 -12.41 14.10
CA ALA A 417 7.97 -12.39 13.06
C ALA A 417 8.46 -13.06 11.76
N HIS A 418 9.68 -12.73 11.31
CA HIS A 418 10.27 -13.37 10.14
C HIS A 418 10.45 -14.88 10.32
N GLU A 419 10.94 -15.34 11.48
CA GLU A 419 11.14 -16.76 11.78
C GLU A 419 9.83 -17.55 11.83
N THR A 420 8.72 -16.92 12.16
CA THR A 420 7.37 -17.53 12.09
C THR A 420 6.74 -17.47 10.70
N GLY A 421 7.46 -16.93 9.71
CA GLY A 421 7.02 -16.83 8.33
C GLY A 421 6.28 -15.54 7.98
N ALA A 422 6.17 -14.59 8.90
CA ALA A 422 5.62 -13.27 8.59
C ALA A 422 6.61 -12.43 7.79
N LYS A 423 6.11 -11.58 6.88
CA LYS A 423 6.91 -10.58 6.19
C LYS A 423 7.18 -9.38 7.08
N THR A 424 8.32 -8.71 6.86
CA THR A 424 8.74 -7.64 7.78
C THR A 424 9.18 -6.38 7.05
N ALA A 425 8.89 -5.21 7.67
CA ALA A 425 9.30 -3.91 7.15
C ALA A 425 9.73 -2.94 8.26
N VAL A 426 10.59 -1.98 7.87
CA VAL A 426 10.98 -0.84 8.72
C VAL A 426 10.92 0.43 7.88
N VAL A 427 10.12 1.41 8.33
CA VAL A 427 9.93 2.71 7.67
C VAL A 427 10.24 3.83 8.67
N THR A 428 11.08 4.79 8.27
CA THR A 428 11.46 5.89 9.13
C THR A 428 11.71 7.19 8.36
N THR A 429 11.43 8.32 8.99
CA THR A 429 11.89 9.63 8.51
C THR A 429 13.37 9.89 8.79
N ASP A 430 14.04 9.05 9.58
CA ASP A 430 15.50 9.08 9.78
C ASP A 430 16.27 8.34 8.68
N LYS A 431 17.57 8.21 8.85
CA LYS A 431 18.38 7.23 8.12
C LYS A 431 18.02 5.84 8.59
N ILE A 432 18.06 4.87 7.69
CA ILE A 432 17.80 3.47 8.07
C ILE A 432 18.81 2.92 9.09
N THR A 433 20.00 3.55 9.19
CA THR A 433 21.02 3.29 10.22
C THR A 433 20.81 4.13 11.48
N GLY A 434 19.69 4.84 11.61
CA GLY A 434 19.32 5.58 12.83
C GLY A 434 19.16 4.66 14.04
N ALA A 435 19.06 5.25 15.23
CA ALA A 435 19.01 4.45 16.46
C ALA A 435 17.73 3.63 16.57
N THR A 436 16.58 4.21 16.28
CA THR A 436 15.29 3.51 16.37
C THR A 436 15.19 2.39 15.35
N PRO A 437 15.39 2.60 14.02
CA PRO A 437 15.41 1.49 13.07
C PRO A 437 16.52 0.48 13.37
N GLY A 438 17.69 0.95 13.87
CA GLY A 438 18.78 0.07 14.31
C GLY A 438 18.40 -0.91 15.41
N GLY A 439 17.49 -0.53 16.33
CA GLY A 439 16.96 -1.43 17.36
C GLY A 439 16.14 -2.60 16.82
N TYR A 440 15.61 -2.50 15.59
CA TYR A 440 14.85 -3.56 14.91
C TYR A 440 15.66 -4.31 13.82
N LEU A 441 16.81 -3.73 13.40
CA LEU A 441 17.60 -4.25 12.28
C LEU A 441 19.00 -4.73 12.67
N CYS A 442 19.53 -4.30 13.84
CA CYS A 442 20.94 -4.49 14.16
C CYS A 442 21.16 -5.01 15.57
N HIS A 443 22.31 -5.70 15.76
CA HIS A 443 22.85 -6.11 17.05
C HIS A 443 24.26 -5.55 17.20
N TYR A 444 24.37 -4.36 17.79
CA TYR A 444 25.67 -3.71 17.95
C TYR A 444 25.71 -2.79 19.19
N PRO A 445 26.77 -2.85 20.03
CA PRO A 445 26.83 -2.05 21.24
C PRO A 445 27.31 -0.60 21.03
N ASP A 446 26.98 0.00 19.89
CA ASP A 446 27.29 1.38 19.56
C ASP A 446 26.42 1.86 18.38
N ARG A 447 25.45 2.78 18.65
CA ARG A 447 24.56 3.38 17.64
C ARG A 447 25.27 4.23 16.59
N ASP A 448 26.48 4.73 16.90
CA ASP A 448 27.25 5.60 16.02
C ASP A 448 28.14 4.84 15.04
N ALA A 449 28.22 3.51 15.18
CA ALA A 449 28.98 2.62 14.30
C ALA A 449 28.29 2.43 12.93
N THR A 450 27.99 3.51 12.21
CA THR A 450 27.16 3.54 11.00
C THR A 450 27.58 2.52 9.93
N ALA A 451 28.89 2.31 9.72
CA ALA A 451 29.37 1.37 8.71
C ALA A 451 29.02 -0.09 9.07
N GLN A 452 29.12 -0.45 10.35
CA GLN A 452 28.78 -1.78 10.88
C GLN A 452 27.25 -2.01 10.80
N LEU A 453 26.45 -0.99 11.18
CA LEU A 453 25.00 -1.05 11.08
C LEU A 453 24.56 -1.22 9.62
N GLN A 454 25.10 -0.42 8.70
CA GLN A 454 24.80 -0.54 7.27
C GLN A 454 25.13 -1.94 6.74
N SER A 455 26.30 -2.50 7.11
CA SER A 455 26.68 -3.84 6.69
C SER A 455 25.72 -4.93 7.20
N GLN A 456 25.18 -4.80 8.43
CA GLN A 456 24.18 -5.73 8.94
C GLN A 456 22.87 -5.60 8.17
N ILE A 457 22.40 -4.37 7.90
CA ILE A 457 21.18 -4.11 7.14
C ILE A 457 21.27 -4.65 5.72
N ASP A 458 22.40 -4.40 5.03
CA ASP A 458 22.64 -4.91 3.67
C ASP A 458 22.59 -6.44 3.61
N ASN A 459 23.12 -7.10 4.65
CA ASN A 459 23.06 -8.56 4.76
C ASN A 459 21.62 -9.05 4.99
N LEU A 460 20.84 -8.38 5.86
CA LEU A 460 19.43 -8.74 6.07
C LEU A 460 18.62 -8.65 4.78
N ILE A 461 18.81 -7.57 4.00
CA ILE A 461 18.15 -7.38 2.70
C ILE A 461 18.59 -8.47 1.71
N LYS A 462 19.88 -8.71 1.60
CA LYS A 462 20.45 -9.72 0.70
C LYS A 462 19.99 -11.15 1.01
N GLU A 463 19.81 -11.45 2.29
CA GLU A 463 19.36 -12.78 2.78
C GLU A 463 17.83 -12.91 2.79
N GLY A 464 17.09 -11.86 2.39
CA GLY A 464 15.62 -11.85 2.41
C GLY A 464 15.04 -11.92 3.81
N LYS A 465 15.79 -11.48 4.84
CA LYS A 465 15.34 -11.48 6.25
C LYS A 465 14.54 -10.23 6.63
N VAL A 466 14.47 -9.25 5.75
CA VAL A 466 13.59 -8.09 5.80
C VAL A 466 13.09 -7.85 4.39
N ASP A 467 11.77 -7.65 4.24
CA ASP A 467 11.13 -7.56 2.93
C ASP A 467 11.10 -6.13 2.39
N TYR A 468 11.07 -5.13 3.28
CA TYR A 468 11.09 -3.73 2.89
C TYR A 468 11.76 -2.85 3.94
N THR A 469 12.57 -1.91 3.49
CA THR A 469 13.19 -0.88 4.35
C THR A 469 13.14 0.48 3.66
N TYR A 470 12.76 1.51 4.40
CA TYR A 470 12.82 2.89 3.95
C TYR A 470 13.37 3.79 5.04
N GLY A 471 14.33 4.66 4.67
CA GLY A 471 14.84 5.72 5.54
C GLY A 471 15.06 7.01 4.75
N ALA A 472 14.36 8.08 5.13
CA ALA A 472 14.38 9.36 4.42
C ALA A 472 15.70 10.14 4.55
N GLY A 473 16.53 9.79 5.53
CA GLY A 473 17.81 10.43 5.77
C GLY A 473 17.67 11.87 6.28
N ALA A 474 18.26 12.83 5.58
CA ALA A 474 18.24 14.25 5.99
C ALA A 474 17.00 15.02 5.48
N ASN A 475 16.06 14.35 4.84
CA ASN A 475 14.86 14.98 4.27
C ASN A 475 13.71 15.02 5.27
N ASN A 476 13.64 16.05 6.10
CA ASN A 476 12.61 16.25 7.14
C ASN A 476 11.22 16.69 6.62
N LYS A 477 11.01 16.68 5.32
CA LYS A 477 9.71 17.04 4.69
C LYS A 477 8.99 15.85 4.08
N VAL A 478 9.48 14.65 4.33
CA VAL A 478 8.91 13.43 3.76
C VAL A 478 7.65 13.03 4.52
N SER A 479 6.57 12.81 3.81
CA SER A 479 5.38 12.17 4.37
C SER A 479 5.65 10.68 4.53
N LEU A 480 5.27 10.10 5.69
CA LEU A 480 5.38 8.66 5.95
C LEU A 480 4.31 7.84 5.21
N VAL A 481 3.18 8.46 4.87
CA VAL A 481 2.03 7.72 4.30
C VAL A 481 2.39 6.96 3.01
N PRO A 482 3.00 7.56 1.97
CA PRO A 482 3.30 6.83 0.74
C PRO A 482 4.24 5.63 0.95
N TYR A 483 5.22 5.76 1.82
CA TYR A 483 6.18 4.67 2.09
C TYR A 483 5.60 3.58 2.97
N THR A 484 4.64 3.93 3.84
CA THR A 484 3.84 2.96 4.60
C THR A 484 2.89 2.19 3.67
N GLN A 485 2.26 2.88 2.72
CA GLN A 485 1.43 2.26 1.67
C GLN A 485 2.26 1.27 0.84
N GLU A 486 3.44 1.69 0.36
CA GLU A 486 4.35 0.83 -0.40
C GLU A 486 4.81 -0.39 0.42
N ALA A 487 5.23 -0.18 1.68
CA ALA A 487 5.60 -1.26 2.57
C ALA A 487 4.47 -2.29 2.74
N LEU A 488 3.25 -1.82 3.07
CA LEU A 488 2.10 -2.70 3.29
C LEU A 488 1.67 -3.42 2.01
N SER A 489 1.78 -2.79 0.83
CA SER A 489 1.48 -3.47 -0.44
C SER A 489 2.42 -4.64 -0.72
N ILE A 490 3.65 -4.59 -0.20
CA ILE A 490 4.66 -5.65 -0.34
C ILE A 490 4.49 -6.74 0.73
N ILE A 491 4.45 -6.31 2.02
CA ILE A 491 4.48 -7.28 3.13
C ILE A 491 3.13 -7.91 3.44
N ALA A 492 2.04 -7.21 3.14
CA ALA A 492 0.68 -7.69 3.40
C ALA A 492 -0.03 -8.23 2.15
N ALA A 493 0.70 -8.37 1.02
CA ALA A 493 0.17 -8.97 -0.20
C ALA A 493 -0.44 -10.34 0.10
N ASP A 494 -1.57 -10.66 -0.57
CA ASP A 494 -2.28 -11.92 -0.39
C ASP A 494 -2.75 -12.19 1.05
N ASN A 495 -2.96 -11.11 1.81
CA ASN A 495 -3.32 -11.17 3.23
C ASN A 495 -2.25 -11.85 4.11
N HIS A 496 -1.01 -11.79 3.67
CA HIS A 496 0.10 -12.43 4.38
C HIS A 496 0.26 -11.83 5.81
N PRO A 497 0.57 -12.63 6.84
CA PRO A 497 0.97 -12.13 8.14
C PRO A 497 2.21 -11.24 8.04
N PHE A 498 2.25 -10.15 8.82
CA PHE A 498 3.36 -9.22 8.75
C PHE A 498 3.67 -8.53 10.09
N PHE A 499 4.88 -7.95 10.17
CA PHE A 499 5.28 -6.99 11.17
C PHE A 499 5.93 -5.78 10.52
N ILE A 500 5.49 -4.57 10.90
CA ILE A 500 6.10 -3.32 10.44
C ILE A 500 6.37 -2.39 11.60
N MET A 501 7.56 -1.75 11.61
CA MET A 501 7.88 -0.61 12.46
C MET A 501 7.88 0.68 11.63
N ILE A 502 7.18 1.70 12.10
CA ILE A 502 7.05 3.01 11.47
C ILE A 502 7.49 4.09 12.46
N GLU A 503 8.43 4.95 12.07
CA GLU A 503 8.99 5.99 12.93
C GLU A 503 8.90 7.38 12.32
N GLU A 504 8.42 8.35 13.13
CA GLU A 504 8.62 9.78 12.89
C GLU A 504 9.72 10.32 13.82
N ALA A 505 10.93 10.44 13.27
CA ALA A 505 12.14 10.79 14.02
C ALA A 505 12.33 12.31 14.24
N TYR A 506 11.58 13.14 13.50
CA TYR A 506 11.83 14.58 13.54
C TYR A 506 11.07 15.30 14.66
N ILE A 507 10.21 14.64 15.40
CA ILE A 507 9.64 15.21 16.65
C ILE A 507 10.78 15.43 17.64
N ASP A 508 11.63 14.42 17.85
CA ASP A 508 12.82 14.49 18.71
C ASP A 508 13.86 15.50 18.21
N LYS A 509 14.28 15.37 16.96
CA LYS A 509 15.34 16.22 16.37
C LYS A 509 14.98 17.70 16.39
N ASN A 510 13.70 18.03 16.18
CA ASN A 510 13.22 19.41 16.25
C ASN A 510 13.07 19.88 17.71
N SER A 511 12.72 18.98 18.64
CA SER A 511 12.65 19.29 20.08
C SER A 511 14.04 19.53 20.70
N HIS A 512 15.07 18.80 20.28
CA HIS A 512 16.46 19.10 20.61
C HIS A 512 16.89 20.52 20.20
N ASN A 513 16.35 21.01 19.08
CA ASN A 513 16.58 22.36 18.59
C ASN A 513 15.61 23.40 19.17
N ASN A 514 14.71 23.00 20.07
CA ASN A 514 13.66 23.83 20.65
C ASN A 514 12.80 24.56 19.60
N ASP A 515 12.57 23.91 18.44
CA ASP A 515 11.82 24.46 17.29
C ASP A 515 10.38 23.95 17.29
N LEU A 516 9.51 24.65 18.02
CA LEU A 516 8.10 24.26 18.16
C LEU A 516 7.38 24.15 16.79
N THR A 517 7.68 25.08 15.87
CA THR A 517 7.01 25.07 14.55
C THR A 517 7.32 23.80 13.76
N LYS A 518 8.59 23.36 13.76
CA LYS A 518 8.96 22.12 13.08
C LYS A 518 8.49 20.90 13.86
N THR A 519 8.55 20.92 15.18
CA THR A 519 8.03 19.82 16.01
C THR A 519 6.55 19.57 15.74
N THR A 520 5.71 20.64 15.74
CA THR A 520 4.26 20.50 15.45
C THR A 520 3.98 20.03 14.03
N ALA A 521 4.83 20.42 13.05
CA ALA A 521 4.73 19.91 11.68
C ALA A 521 5.08 18.40 11.59
N SER A 522 6.06 17.92 12.38
CA SER A 522 6.38 16.49 12.46
C SER A 522 5.28 15.68 13.16
N VAL A 523 4.69 16.23 14.24
CA VAL A 523 3.52 15.61 14.89
C VAL A 523 2.36 15.47 13.89
N LYS A 524 2.09 16.51 13.07
CA LYS A 524 1.07 16.42 12.01
C LYS A 524 1.36 15.33 11.00
N ASN A 525 2.63 15.17 10.57
CA ASN A 525 3.02 14.11 9.65
C ASN A 525 2.78 12.72 10.29
N TYR A 526 3.11 12.59 11.57
CA TYR A 526 2.88 11.37 12.32
C TYR A 526 1.38 11.06 12.49
N ASP A 527 0.55 12.09 12.80
CA ASP A 527 -0.90 11.97 12.93
C ASP A 527 -1.58 11.46 11.64
N GLN A 528 -1.09 11.90 10.48
CA GLN A 528 -1.60 11.44 9.18
C GLN A 528 -1.32 9.94 8.94
N VAL A 529 -0.12 9.46 9.24
CA VAL A 529 0.20 8.03 9.06
C VAL A 529 -0.46 7.17 10.13
N ILE A 530 -0.68 7.69 11.34
CA ILE A 530 -1.50 7.03 12.37
C ILE A 530 -2.93 6.81 11.85
N ALA A 531 -3.57 7.84 11.30
CA ALA A 531 -4.92 7.73 10.75
C ALA A 531 -5.01 6.68 9.63
N TYR A 532 -4.02 6.64 8.74
CA TYR A 532 -3.92 5.60 7.72
C TYR A 532 -3.80 4.20 8.34
N CYS A 533 -2.93 4.02 9.35
CA CYS A 533 -2.75 2.73 10.02
C CYS A 533 -3.98 2.29 10.82
N ILE A 534 -4.70 3.22 11.45
CA ILE A 534 -5.99 2.94 12.11
C ILE A 534 -7.00 2.42 11.08
N ALA A 535 -7.19 3.16 9.96
CA ALA A 535 -8.08 2.74 8.88
C ALA A 535 -7.69 1.37 8.31
N TYR A 536 -6.40 1.14 8.08
CA TYR A 536 -5.88 -0.14 7.58
C TYR A 536 -6.15 -1.29 8.56
N THR A 537 -5.92 -1.07 9.87
CA THR A 537 -6.18 -2.05 10.93
C THR A 537 -7.66 -2.45 10.98
N MET A 538 -8.57 -1.47 10.86
CA MET A 538 -10.01 -1.71 10.84
C MET A 538 -10.46 -2.48 9.59
N VAL A 539 -9.95 -2.11 8.42
CA VAL A 539 -10.29 -2.78 7.14
C VAL A 539 -9.73 -4.20 7.11
N ARG A 540 -8.50 -4.41 7.56
CA ARG A 540 -7.84 -5.72 7.59
C ARG A 540 -8.46 -6.65 8.64
N GLY A 541 -8.66 -6.16 9.86
CA GLY A 541 -9.37 -6.82 10.96
C GLY A 541 -8.56 -7.81 11.80
N ASP A 542 -7.34 -8.18 11.39
CA ASP A 542 -6.43 -9.13 12.05
C ASP A 542 -5.07 -8.53 12.40
N VAL A 543 -5.05 -7.24 12.75
CA VAL A 543 -3.84 -6.48 13.04
C VAL A 543 -3.87 -5.97 14.48
N LEU A 544 -2.76 -6.16 15.24
CA LEU A 544 -2.48 -5.40 16.46
C LEU A 544 -1.69 -4.14 16.09
N LEU A 545 -2.28 -2.97 16.31
CA LEU A 545 -1.64 -1.67 16.16
C LEU A 545 -1.26 -1.13 17.52
N VAL A 546 0.01 -0.72 17.70
CA VAL A 546 0.52 -0.03 18.90
C VAL A 546 1.23 1.25 18.48
N ILE A 547 0.86 2.36 19.11
CA ILE A 547 1.39 3.70 18.86
C ILE A 547 1.98 4.21 20.19
N THR A 548 3.24 4.64 20.18
CA THR A 548 3.90 5.19 21.37
C THR A 548 5.06 6.11 20.99
N ALA A 549 5.88 6.48 21.95
CA ALA A 549 7.16 7.12 21.78
C ALA A 549 8.25 6.30 22.51
N ASP A 550 9.50 6.56 22.18
CA ASP A 550 10.64 5.94 22.83
C ASP A 550 11.08 6.70 24.08
N HIS A 551 10.88 8.02 24.15
CA HIS A 551 11.09 8.92 25.30
C HIS A 551 10.43 10.28 25.07
N ASP A 552 10.50 11.20 26.05
CA ASP A 552 10.19 12.62 25.92
C ASP A 552 11.45 13.42 25.55
N CYS A 553 11.32 14.46 24.73
CA CYS A 553 12.41 15.36 24.37
C CYS A 553 12.05 16.83 24.58
N GLY A 554 13.04 17.64 24.96
CA GLY A 554 12.93 19.08 25.09
C GLY A 554 12.20 19.56 26.35
N ASN A 555 11.63 18.65 27.16
CA ASN A 555 10.84 19.00 28.35
C ASN A 555 9.82 20.11 28.06
N LEU A 556 9.07 19.96 26.95
CA LEU A 556 8.06 20.93 26.52
C LEU A 556 6.99 21.09 27.60
N SER A 557 6.55 22.32 27.86
CA SER A 557 5.49 22.60 28.82
C SER A 557 4.66 23.82 28.39
N LYS A 558 3.38 23.84 28.80
CA LYS A 558 2.46 24.97 28.60
C LYS A 558 2.55 25.92 29.79
N LYS A 559 2.82 27.20 29.52
CA LYS A 559 2.79 28.28 30.52
C LYS A 559 1.37 28.68 30.89
N ALA A 560 1.22 29.42 32.02
CA ALA A 560 -0.06 29.93 32.47
C ALA A 560 -0.73 30.91 31.47
N ASN A 561 0.07 31.59 30.63
CA ASN A 561 -0.42 32.46 29.56
C ASN A 561 -0.83 31.73 28.28
N GLY A 562 -0.69 30.38 28.24
CA GLY A 562 -1.03 29.55 27.09
C GLY A 562 0.14 29.24 26.16
N ASP A 563 1.28 29.92 26.27
CA ASP A 563 2.46 29.68 25.43
C ASP A 563 3.13 28.38 25.78
N TYR A 564 3.69 27.72 24.76
CA TYR A 564 4.53 26.53 24.92
C TYR A 564 6.01 26.90 24.95
N VAL A 565 6.78 26.25 25.82
CA VAL A 565 8.21 26.50 25.98
C VAL A 565 8.96 25.21 26.23
N TYR A 566 10.09 25.08 25.58
CA TYR A 566 11.08 24.05 25.87
C TYR A 566 11.90 24.47 27.11
N ASN A 567 12.11 23.53 28.04
CA ASN A 567 12.90 23.76 29.25
C ASN A 567 14.22 22.98 29.22
N SER A 568 14.50 22.26 28.17
CA SER A 568 15.70 21.49 27.92
C SER A 568 15.94 21.37 26.42
N ASP A 569 17.17 21.05 26.05
CA ASP A 569 17.58 20.58 24.73
C ASP A 569 17.86 19.06 24.70
N ASN A 570 17.48 18.37 25.77
CA ASN A 570 17.76 16.95 25.98
C ASN A 570 16.47 16.16 26.29
N HIS A 571 16.59 14.85 26.31
CA HIS A 571 15.51 13.94 26.72
C HIS A 571 15.14 14.16 28.20
N THR A 572 14.00 13.63 28.59
CA THR A 572 13.60 13.52 29.99
C THR A 572 13.19 12.08 30.33
N ASN A 573 12.96 11.81 31.63
CA ASN A 573 12.48 10.52 32.09
C ASN A 573 10.96 10.54 32.37
N LYS A 574 10.20 11.36 31.63
CA LYS A 574 8.74 11.37 31.67
C LYS A 574 8.20 10.11 30.99
N ASP A 575 7.10 9.61 31.54
CA ASP A 575 6.34 8.57 30.86
C ASP A 575 5.74 9.12 29.57
N VAL A 576 5.71 8.30 28.54
CA VAL A 576 5.17 8.64 27.20
C VAL A 576 3.80 8.00 26.99
N PRO A 577 2.94 8.57 26.15
CA PRO A 577 1.64 7.97 25.86
C PRO A 577 1.79 6.68 25.05
N VAL A 578 0.88 5.75 25.27
CA VAL A 578 0.73 4.53 24.48
C VAL A 578 -0.74 4.31 24.16
N PHE A 579 -1.00 3.97 22.90
CA PHE A 579 -2.34 3.71 22.36
C PHE A 579 -2.31 2.36 21.64
N ALA A 580 -3.41 1.61 21.68
CA ALA A 580 -3.50 0.34 20.98
C ALA A 580 -4.88 0.10 20.38
N LEU A 581 -4.91 -0.69 19.30
CA LEU A 581 -6.12 -1.11 18.57
C LEU A 581 -5.93 -2.54 18.06
N GLY A 582 -7.01 -3.31 18.00
CA GLY A 582 -6.98 -4.68 17.50
C GLY A 582 -7.03 -5.72 18.60
N ASP A 583 -7.02 -6.99 18.19
CA ASP A 583 -6.94 -8.10 19.13
C ASP A 583 -5.60 -8.09 19.87
N GLY A 584 -5.60 -8.34 21.18
CA GLY A 584 -4.44 -8.21 22.06
C GLY A 584 -4.26 -6.81 22.69
N ALA A 585 -4.93 -5.76 22.19
CA ALA A 585 -4.80 -4.39 22.71
C ALA A 585 -5.26 -4.27 24.18
N ALA A 586 -6.40 -4.89 24.53
CA ALA A 586 -6.94 -4.90 25.89
C ALA A 586 -6.03 -5.64 26.87
N GLU A 587 -5.33 -6.68 26.40
CA GLU A 587 -4.39 -7.43 27.25
C GLU A 587 -3.10 -6.62 27.48
N LEU A 588 -2.59 -5.94 26.46
CA LEU A 588 -1.43 -5.06 26.58
C LEU A 588 -1.71 -3.89 27.51
N ILE A 589 -2.81 -3.18 27.28
CA ILE A 589 -3.21 -1.99 28.05
C ILE A 589 -4.29 -2.38 29.06
N ASN A 590 -3.87 -3.07 30.11
CA ASN A 590 -4.72 -3.51 31.22
C ASN A 590 -4.52 -2.70 32.51
N LYS A 591 -3.69 -1.66 32.49
CA LYS A 591 -3.35 -0.74 33.59
C LYS A 591 -2.94 0.62 33.05
N ASP A 592 -2.97 1.65 33.88
CA ASP A 592 -2.69 3.05 33.52
C ASP A 592 -1.24 3.30 33.08
N VAL A 593 -0.30 2.48 33.55
CA VAL A 593 1.13 2.59 33.19
C VAL A 593 1.70 1.20 32.92
N ILE A 594 2.28 1.02 31.73
CA ILE A 594 3.00 -0.18 31.31
C ILE A 594 4.50 0.10 31.19
N ASP A 595 5.32 -0.92 31.03
CA ASP A 595 6.75 -0.76 30.71
C ASP A 595 6.97 -0.97 29.19
N ASN A 596 7.91 -0.25 28.58
CA ASN A 596 8.15 -0.38 27.14
C ASN A 596 8.60 -1.80 26.73
N THR A 597 9.08 -2.62 27.67
CA THR A 597 9.38 -4.04 27.43
C THR A 597 8.12 -4.93 27.33
N ASP A 598 6.94 -4.43 27.72
CA ASP A 598 5.68 -5.20 27.60
C ASP A 598 5.16 -5.19 26.16
N ILE A 599 5.46 -4.15 25.37
CA ILE A 599 4.97 -3.98 24.00
C ILE A 599 5.44 -5.11 23.07
N PRO A 600 6.74 -5.43 22.95
CA PRO A 600 7.17 -6.51 22.05
C PRO A 600 6.70 -7.89 22.52
N LYS A 601 6.38 -8.08 23.80
CA LYS A 601 5.76 -9.32 24.31
C LYS A 601 4.33 -9.49 23.81
N ALA A 602 3.56 -8.40 23.69
CA ALA A 602 2.22 -8.45 23.10
C ALA A 602 2.29 -8.84 21.62
N PHE A 603 3.22 -8.27 20.84
CA PHE A 603 3.44 -8.70 19.46
C PHE A 603 3.94 -10.14 19.37
N ALA A 604 4.80 -10.60 20.29
CA ALA A 604 5.28 -11.98 20.26
C ALA A 604 4.16 -13.01 20.45
N LYS A 605 3.14 -12.68 21.23
CA LYS A 605 1.96 -13.54 21.41
C LYS A 605 1.20 -13.77 20.12
N ILE A 606 1.01 -12.74 19.29
CA ILE A 606 0.32 -12.90 17.99
C ILE A 606 1.14 -13.76 17.02
N PHE A 607 2.44 -13.91 17.25
CA PHE A 607 3.31 -14.84 16.51
C PHE A 607 3.53 -16.17 17.26
N GLY A 608 2.70 -16.47 18.28
CA GLY A 608 2.69 -17.77 18.97
C GLY A 608 3.78 -17.97 20.04
N VAL A 609 4.39 -16.88 20.56
CA VAL A 609 5.47 -16.95 21.54
C VAL A 609 5.12 -16.23 22.83
N ASP A 610 4.89 -16.99 23.93
CA ASP A 610 4.49 -16.44 25.24
C ASP A 610 5.65 -15.91 26.09
N ASN A 611 6.87 -16.42 25.92
CA ASN A 611 8.02 -16.13 26.80
C ASN A 611 9.07 -15.22 26.11
N PHE A 612 8.62 -14.29 25.29
CA PHE A 612 9.50 -13.34 24.61
C PHE A 612 10.05 -12.30 25.58
N GLY A 613 11.33 -11.94 25.48
CA GLY A 613 11.93 -10.92 26.34
C GLY A 613 12.11 -11.37 27.81
N ALA A 614 12.16 -12.68 28.09
CA ALA A 614 12.31 -13.25 29.43
C ALA A 614 13.76 -13.60 29.80
#